data_9c3960cee3ca9e80b04c80d791cd1fde
#
_entry.id   9c3960cee3ca9e80b04c80d791cd1fde
#
_cell.length_a   1.000
_cell.length_b   1.000
_cell.length_c   1.000
_cell.angle_alpha   90.00
_cell.angle_beta   90.00
_cell.angle_gamma   90.00
#
_symmetry.space_group_name_H-M   'P 1'
#
loop_
_entity.id
_entity.type
_entity.pdbx_description
1 polymer ?
#
loop_
_entity_poly.entity_id
_entity_poly.type
_entity_poly.pdbx_seq_one_letter_code
_entity_poly.pdbx_strand_id
1 'polypeptide(L)'
;IVREIIHMHRIYNNLWNKLYVRELFEDGLRLDENVRIGEDALLNLQLYLRAKNIAHISDRTYVYRVHGSSAMANMGLYSEAHQPMLRSMSAILLREGVKELYFRDFLQSCVWVDEKETGIFACMKRFNAHIRPLVLDGVQEERIPQWDLHVYRAVVKGWFPQLYVLLRVREKLTKKKWGIRR
;
A
#
# COMPACT_ATOMS: atom_id res chain seq x y z
N ILE A 1 6.07 10.48 -0.33
CA ILE A 1 5.31 10.07 0.87
C ILE A 1 4.17 9.13 0.49
N VAL A 2 3.26 9.50 -0.44
CA VAL A 2 2.12 8.63 -0.83
C VAL A 2 2.56 7.21 -1.19
N ARG A 3 3.62 7.04 -1.98
CA ARG A 3 4.20 5.72 -2.29
C ARG A 3 4.62 4.95 -1.05
N GLU A 4 5.23 5.63 -0.06
CA GLU A 4 5.68 4.99 1.18
C GLU A 4 4.49 4.47 2.00
N ILE A 5 3.37 5.20 1.98
CA ILE A 5 2.13 4.75 2.63
C ILE A 5 1.55 3.53 1.90
N ILE A 6 1.47 3.58 0.57
CA ILE A 6 0.99 2.45 -0.24
C ILE A 6 1.85 1.20 0.02
N HIS A 7 3.17 1.35 0.15
CA HIS A 7 4.09 0.27 0.50
C HIS A 7 4.10 -0.13 1.98
N MET A 8 3.20 0.43 2.79
CA MET A 8 3.08 0.12 4.22
C MET A 8 4.37 0.37 5.02
N HIS A 9 5.15 1.39 4.66
CA HIS A 9 6.32 1.78 5.42
C HIS A 9 5.93 2.43 6.76
N ARG A 10 6.39 1.86 7.86
CA ARG A 10 5.95 2.13 9.24
C ARG A 10 5.87 3.60 9.63
N ILE A 11 6.86 4.42 9.28
CA ILE A 11 6.91 5.84 9.70
C ILE A 11 5.74 6.64 9.14
N TYR A 12 5.28 6.32 7.93
CA TYR A 12 4.24 7.09 7.25
C TYR A 12 2.83 6.62 7.57
N ASN A 13 2.69 5.38 8.03
CA ASN A 13 1.38 4.78 8.28
C ASN A 13 0.79 5.15 9.63
N ASN A 14 1.62 5.40 10.63
CA ASN A 14 1.14 5.70 11.98
C ASN A 14 0.59 7.13 12.10
N LEU A 15 -0.45 7.33 12.90
CA LEU A 15 -1.01 8.65 13.19
C LEU A 15 -0.27 9.38 14.31
N TRP A 16 0.34 8.65 15.22
CA TRP A 16 0.85 9.16 16.49
C TRP A 16 2.11 10.05 16.43
N ASN A 17 2.83 10.13 15.32
CA ASN A 17 4.04 10.97 15.17
C ASN A 17 3.79 12.16 14.23
N LYS A 18 2.58 12.66 14.13
CA LYS A 18 2.17 13.68 13.18
C LYS A 18 1.25 14.71 13.79
N LEU A 19 1.28 15.90 13.22
CA LEU A 19 0.31 16.97 13.45
C LEU A 19 -0.41 17.24 12.14
N TYR A 20 -1.71 17.38 12.21
CA TYR A 20 -2.56 17.64 11.06
C TYR A 20 -3.31 18.95 11.26
N VAL A 21 -3.42 19.74 10.21
CA VAL A 21 -4.33 20.88 10.22
C VAL A 21 -5.77 20.38 10.21
N ARG A 22 -6.64 21.01 10.98
CA ARG A 22 -8.02 20.57 11.20
C ARG A 22 -8.84 20.51 9.90
N GLU A 23 -8.57 21.44 9.00
CA GLU A 23 -9.26 21.60 7.73
C GLU A 23 -9.17 20.34 6.84
N LEU A 24 -8.16 19.50 7.03
CA LEU A 24 -8.04 18.22 6.32
C LEU A 24 -9.16 17.21 6.67
N PHE A 25 -9.88 17.45 7.77
CA PHE A 25 -10.96 16.58 8.28
C PHE A 25 -12.37 17.16 8.06
N GLU A 26 -12.52 18.32 7.42
CA GLU A 26 -13.81 19.02 7.30
C GLU A 26 -14.91 18.21 6.62
N ASP A 27 -14.58 17.39 5.62
CA ASP A 27 -15.54 16.53 4.92
C ASP A 27 -15.93 15.25 5.71
N GLY A 28 -15.75 15.25 7.01
CA GLY A 28 -16.09 14.12 7.86
C GLY A 28 -15.14 12.93 7.73
N LEU A 29 -13.91 13.15 7.25
CA LEU A 29 -12.89 12.10 7.16
C LEU A 29 -12.68 11.44 8.52
N ARG A 30 -12.79 10.12 8.57
CA ARG A 30 -12.68 9.28 9.78
C ARG A 30 -11.89 8.00 9.47
N LEU A 31 -11.46 7.32 10.52
CA LEU A 31 -10.99 5.94 10.42
C LEU A 31 -12.12 5.04 9.91
N ASP A 32 -11.77 4.08 9.06
CA ASP A 32 -12.71 3.06 8.59
C ASP A 32 -12.83 1.96 9.65
N GLU A 33 -13.94 1.93 10.37
CA GLU A 33 -14.20 0.98 11.46
C GLU A 33 -14.28 -0.49 10.98
N ASN A 34 -14.47 -0.71 9.68
CA ASN A 34 -14.49 -2.04 9.09
C ASN A 34 -13.07 -2.58 8.81
N VAL A 35 -12.06 -1.72 8.90
CA VAL A 35 -10.65 -2.06 8.67
C VAL A 35 -9.94 -2.12 10.01
N ARG A 36 -9.64 -3.34 10.48
CA ARG A 36 -8.95 -3.56 11.76
C ARG A 36 -7.42 -3.41 11.67
N ILE A 37 -6.88 -3.47 10.47
CA ILE A 37 -5.43 -3.44 10.22
C ILE A 37 -5.17 -2.51 9.05
N GLY A 38 -4.33 -1.48 9.28
CA GLY A 38 -3.99 -0.49 8.27
C GLY A 38 -4.99 0.66 8.14
N GLU A 39 -5.92 0.80 9.09
CA GLU A 39 -6.83 1.93 9.20
C GLU A 39 -6.08 3.26 9.26
N ASP A 40 -4.99 3.29 10.02
CA ASP A 40 -4.06 4.43 10.11
C ASP A 40 -3.46 4.79 8.75
N ALA A 41 -3.04 3.77 7.99
CA ALA A 41 -2.48 3.97 6.65
C ALA A 41 -3.51 4.53 5.68
N LEU A 42 -4.76 4.07 5.73
CA LEU A 42 -5.85 4.55 4.88
C LEU A 42 -6.21 6.01 5.19
N LEU A 43 -6.28 6.37 6.47
CA LEU A 43 -6.52 7.75 6.88
C LEU A 43 -5.36 8.64 6.45
N ASN A 44 -4.12 8.24 6.70
CA ASN A 44 -2.93 8.96 6.26
C ASN A 44 -2.89 9.12 4.74
N LEU A 45 -3.20 8.08 3.97
CA LEU A 45 -3.26 8.17 2.51
C LEU A 45 -4.17 9.31 2.05
N GLN A 46 -5.37 9.41 2.60
CA GLN A 46 -6.32 10.46 2.28
C GLN A 46 -5.84 11.85 2.72
N LEU A 47 -5.27 11.96 3.93
CA LEU A 47 -4.73 13.20 4.44
C LEU A 47 -3.55 13.71 3.60
N TYR A 48 -2.64 12.83 3.20
CA TYR A 48 -1.51 13.21 2.35
C TYR A 48 -1.89 13.56 0.91
N LEU A 49 -2.95 12.94 0.36
CA LEU A 49 -3.48 13.31 -0.94
C LEU A 49 -4.16 14.68 -0.94
N ARG A 50 -4.74 15.08 0.21
CA ARG A 50 -5.37 16.41 0.40
C ARG A 50 -4.39 17.52 0.79
N ALA A 51 -3.29 17.16 1.44
CA ALA A 51 -2.34 18.13 1.98
C ALA A 51 -1.61 18.88 0.87
N LYS A 52 -1.69 20.21 0.89
CA LYS A 52 -0.95 21.09 -0.02
C LYS A 52 0.54 21.16 0.34
N ASN A 53 0.83 21.15 1.64
CA ASN A 53 2.18 21.27 2.16
C ASN A 53 2.42 20.22 3.24
N ILE A 54 3.63 19.68 3.27
CA ILE A 54 4.07 18.70 4.27
C ILE A 54 5.42 19.17 4.79
N ALA A 55 5.55 19.32 6.11
CA ALA A 55 6.80 19.66 6.76
C ALA A 55 7.31 18.45 7.56
N HIS A 56 8.62 18.30 7.60
CA HIS A 56 9.31 17.32 8.43
C HIS A 56 10.17 18.03 9.45
N ILE A 57 10.10 17.61 10.72
CA ILE A 57 10.99 18.04 11.78
C ILE A 57 11.92 16.89 12.14
N SER A 58 13.20 17.21 12.40
CA SER A 58 14.23 16.22 12.75
C SER A 58 14.20 15.83 14.23
N ASP A 59 13.49 16.61 15.05
CA ASP A 59 13.43 16.38 16.49
C ASP A 59 12.62 15.12 16.83
N ARG A 60 13.11 14.37 17.81
CA ARG A 60 12.45 13.16 18.31
C ARG A 60 11.38 13.55 19.33
N THR A 61 10.17 13.82 18.88
CA THR A 61 9.05 14.29 19.70
C THR A 61 8.16 13.18 20.24
N TYR A 62 8.37 11.91 19.78
CA TYR A 62 7.54 10.79 20.18
C TYR A 62 8.38 9.57 20.60
N VAL A 63 7.98 8.93 21.70
CA VAL A 63 8.59 7.69 22.19
C VAL A 63 7.59 6.55 22.06
N TYR A 64 7.89 5.59 21.19
CA TYR A 64 7.08 4.39 21.02
C TYR A 64 7.49 3.31 22.01
N ARG A 65 6.60 2.98 22.96
CA ARG A 65 6.83 1.89 23.91
C ARG A 65 6.43 0.55 23.31
N VAL A 66 7.41 -0.34 23.19
CA VAL A 66 7.18 -1.72 22.72
C VAL A 66 6.80 -2.60 23.92
N HIS A 67 5.69 -3.32 23.82
CA HIS A 67 5.27 -4.32 24.81
C HIS A 67 4.63 -5.54 24.11
N GLY A 68 4.72 -6.73 24.75
CA GLY A 68 4.32 -7.99 24.15
C GLY A 68 2.81 -8.18 23.93
N SER A 69 1.97 -7.33 24.54
CA SER A 69 0.51 -7.34 24.35
C SER A 69 0.02 -6.40 23.24
N SER A 70 0.91 -5.80 22.46
CA SER A 70 0.50 -4.94 21.34
C SER A 70 -0.23 -5.76 20.27
N ALA A 71 -1.23 -5.15 19.60
CA ALA A 71 -1.97 -5.79 18.52
C ALA A 71 -1.03 -6.34 17.44
N MET A 72 0.06 -5.64 17.15
CA MET A 72 1.08 -6.05 16.18
C MET A 72 1.90 -7.28 16.63
N ALA A 73 2.07 -7.51 17.94
CA ALA A 73 2.83 -8.65 18.44
C ALA A 73 2.07 -9.99 18.27
N ASN A 74 0.73 -9.92 18.25
CA ASN A 74 -0.16 -11.07 18.18
C ASN A 74 -0.77 -11.30 16.79
N MET A 75 -0.35 -10.51 15.78
CA MET A 75 -0.84 -10.68 14.43
C MET A 75 -0.25 -11.93 13.79
N GLY A 76 -1.07 -13.00 13.78
CA GLY A 76 -0.91 -14.12 12.87
C GLY A 76 -1.00 -13.66 11.41
N LEU A 77 -0.58 -14.56 10.54
CA LEU A 77 -0.38 -14.39 9.09
C LEU A 77 -1.34 -13.41 8.38
N TYR A 78 -0.75 -12.52 7.67
CA TYR A 78 -1.27 -11.23 7.18
C TYR A 78 -2.30 -11.27 6.05
N SER A 79 -2.53 -12.41 5.36
CA SER A 79 -3.17 -12.37 4.04
C SER A 79 -4.66 -11.98 4.05
N GLU A 80 -5.47 -12.60 4.89
CA GLU A 80 -6.93 -12.34 4.90
C GLU A 80 -7.29 -11.06 5.65
N ALA A 81 -6.59 -10.78 6.76
CA ALA A 81 -6.83 -9.59 7.57
C ALA A 81 -6.54 -8.26 6.83
N HIS A 82 -5.70 -8.29 5.79
CA HIS A 82 -5.35 -7.09 4.99
C HIS A 82 -6.27 -6.87 3.79
N GLN A 83 -7.10 -7.84 3.41
CA GLN A 83 -7.99 -7.70 2.26
C GLN A 83 -8.94 -6.49 2.35
N PRO A 84 -9.59 -6.21 3.50
CA PRO A 84 -10.41 -5.00 3.64
C PRO A 84 -9.60 -3.72 3.39
N MET A 85 -8.40 -3.62 3.97
CA MET A 85 -7.50 -2.48 3.78
C MET A 85 -7.14 -2.28 2.30
N LEU A 86 -6.75 -3.33 1.58
CA LEU A 86 -6.39 -3.23 0.16
C LEU A 86 -7.57 -2.80 -0.70
N ARG A 87 -8.79 -3.27 -0.40
CA ARG A 87 -10.01 -2.84 -1.09
C ARG A 87 -10.30 -1.36 -0.83
N SER A 88 -10.24 -0.91 0.42
CA SER A 88 -10.42 0.49 0.78
C SER A 88 -9.32 1.36 0.15
N MET A 89 -8.07 0.91 0.13
CA MET A 89 -6.97 1.62 -0.54
C MET A 89 -7.24 1.77 -2.05
N SER A 90 -7.67 0.70 -2.73
CA SER A 90 -8.06 0.73 -4.14
C SER A 90 -9.16 1.75 -4.40
N ALA A 91 -10.21 1.75 -3.58
CA ALA A 91 -11.33 2.69 -3.70
C ALA A 91 -10.89 4.14 -3.47
N ILE A 92 -10.00 4.39 -2.50
CA ILE A 92 -9.44 5.74 -2.25
C ILE A 92 -8.66 6.19 -3.48
N LEU A 93 -7.70 5.39 -3.97
CA LEU A 93 -6.88 5.76 -5.13
C LEU A 93 -7.72 6.02 -6.38
N LEU A 94 -8.78 5.25 -6.58
CA LEU A 94 -9.72 5.43 -7.70
C LEU A 94 -10.52 6.73 -7.54
N ARG A 95 -11.12 6.96 -6.37
CA ARG A 95 -11.89 8.18 -6.07
C ARG A 95 -11.06 9.46 -6.25
N GLU A 96 -9.81 9.43 -5.80
CA GLU A 96 -8.89 10.57 -5.92
C GLU A 96 -8.26 10.69 -7.34
N GLY A 97 -8.60 9.79 -8.27
CA GLY A 97 -8.15 9.82 -9.67
C GLY A 97 -6.65 9.57 -9.85
N VAL A 98 -6.00 8.90 -8.90
CA VAL A 98 -4.56 8.66 -8.89
C VAL A 98 -4.17 7.18 -8.96
N LYS A 99 -5.13 6.28 -9.14
CA LYS A 99 -4.88 4.84 -9.13
C LYS A 99 -3.90 4.42 -10.23
N GLU A 100 -4.04 4.98 -11.41
CA GLU A 100 -3.14 4.72 -12.55
C GLU A 100 -1.73 5.24 -12.29
N LEU A 101 -1.60 6.41 -11.66
CA LEU A 101 -0.30 6.99 -11.29
C LEU A 101 0.46 6.10 -10.29
N TYR A 102 -0.26 5.47 -9.37
CA TYR A 102 0.29 4.58 -8.35
C TYR A 102 0.04 3.09 -8.64
N PHE A 103 -0.29 2.74 -9.88
CA PHE A 103 -0.66 1.38 -10.28
C PHE A 103 0.35 0.32 -9.83
N ARG A 104 1.63 0.53 -10.14
CA ARG A 104 2.69 -0.40 -9.78
C ARG A 104 2.93 -0.48 -8.27
N ASP A 105 2.86 0.64 -7.59
CA ASP A 105 3.05 0.71 -6.14
C ASP A 105 1.93 -0.06 -5.42
N PHE A 106 0.68 0.13 -5.87
CA PHE A 106 -0.47 -0.60 -5.35
C PHE A 106 -0.41 -2.10 -5.66
N LEU A 107 -0.08 -2.48 -6.91
CA LEU A 107 0.14 -3.88 -7.28
C LEU A 107 1.21 -4.53 -6.39
N GLN A 108 2.31 -3.85 -6.13
CA GLN A 108 3.39 -4.36 -5.29
C GLN A 108 2.91 -4.63 -3.86
N SER A 109 2.10 -3.73 -3.30
CA SER A 109 1.49 -3.94 -1.97
C SER A 109 0.55 -5.14 -1.93
N CYS A 110 -0.28 -5.32 -2.96
CA CYS A 110 -1.18 -6.46 -3.06
C CYS A 110 -0.42 -7.79 -3.14
N VAL A 111 0.68 -7.83 -3.90
CA VAL A 111 1.49 -9.06 -4.07
C VAL A 111 2.30 -9.36 -2.81
N TRP A 112 2.79 -8.33 -2.11
CA TRP A 112 3.66 -8.49 -0.94
C TRP A 112 2.94 -9.13 0.26
N VAL A 113 1.66 -8.87 0.39
CA VAL A 113 0.82 -9.44 1.45
C VAL A 113 0.72 -10.97 1.31
N ASP A 114 0.85 -11.50 0.10
CA ASP A 114 0.64 -12.92 -0.19
C ASP A 114 1.90 -13.81 -0.08
N GLU A 115 3.08 -13.26 0.15
CA GLU A 115 4.35 -13.98 -0.04
C GLU A 115 4.67 -15.06 0.99
N LYS A 116 4.04 -15.05 2.13
CA LYS A 116 4.55 -15.82 3.28
C LYS A 116 4.05 -17.26 3.37
N GLU A 117 3.05 -17.66 2.59
CA GLU A 117 2.33 -18.91 2.92
C GLU A 117 2.30 -20.03 1.88
N THR A 118 2.59 -19.79 0.61
CA THR A 118 2.28 -20.80 -0.40
C THR A 118 3.27 -20.83 -1.56
N GLY A 119 3.46 -22.01 -2.17
CA GLY A 119 4.27 -22.19 -3.36
C GLY A 119 3.75 -21.36 -4.55
N ILE A 120 4.59 -21.14 -5.56
CA ILE A 120 4.35 -20.25 -6.71
C ILE A 120 2.98 -20.47 -7.39
N PHE A 121 2.51 -21.71 -7.49
CA PHE A 121 1.23 -22.03 -8.11
C PHE A 121 0.03 -21.53 -7.30
N ALA A 122 0.09 -21.63 -5.97
CA ALA A 122 -0.97 -21.11 -5.11
C ALA A 122 -1.00 -19.57 -5.14
N CYS A 123 0.17 -18.92 -5.13
CA CYS A 123 0.28 -17.47 -5.32
C CYS A 123 -0.31 -17.03 -6.67
N MET A 124 -0.04 -17.78 -7.75
CA MET A 124 -0.59 -17.49 -9.08
C MET A 124 -2.11 -17.64 -9.14
N LYS A 125 -2.66 -18.68 -8.53
CA LYS A 125 -4.12 -18.89 -8.44
C LYS A 125 -4.78 -17.75 -7.68
N ARG A 126 -4.24 -17.39 -6.52
CA ARG A 126 -4.74 -16.29 -5.68
C ARG A 126 -4.61 -14.94 -6.37
N PHE A 127 -3.49 -14.67 -7.03
CA PHE A 127 -3.29 -13.47 -7.82
C PHE A 127 -4.40 -13.30 -8.86
N ASN A 128 -4.66 -14.32 -9.68
CA ASN A 128 -5.68 -14.24 -10.71
C ASN A 128 -7.11 -14.14 -10.15
N ALA A 129 -7.39 -14.79 -9.03
CA ALA A 129 -8.72 -14.80 -8.43
C ALA A 129 -9.07 -13.50 -7.66
N HIS A 130 -8.10 -12.90 -6.97
CA HIS A 130 -8.37 -11.84 -6.00
C HIS A 130 -7.59 -10.54 -6.25
N ILE A 131 -6.29 -10.63 -6.58
CA ILE A 131 -5.45 -9.44 -6.72
C ILE A 131 -5.67 -8.77 -8.07
N ARG A 132 -5.61 -9.54 -9.14
CA ARG A 132 -5.77 -9.02 -10.50
C ARG A 132 -7.07 -8.25 -10.72
N PRO A 133 -8.26 -8.76 -10.32
CA PRO A 133 -9.49 -7.99 -10.42
C PRO A 133 -9.43 -6.69 -9.62
N LEU A 134 -8.93 -6.74 -8.39
CA LEU A 134 -8.81 -5.57 -7.53
C LEU A 134 -7.89 -4.48 -8.11
N VAL A 135 -6.76 -4.89 -8.68
CA VAL A 135 -5.77 -3.96 -9.23
C VAL A 135 -6.27 -3.32 -10.53
N LEU A 136 -7.01 -4.07 -11.36
CA LEU A 136 -7.54 -3.60 -12.65
C LEU A 136 -8.85 -2.84 -12.54
N ASP A 137 -9.57 -2.96 -11.42
CA ASP A 137 -10.85 -2.32 -11.21
C ASP A 137 -10.77 -0.80 -11.43
N GLY A 138 -11.59 -0.28 -12.36
CA GLY A 138 -11.68 1.14 -12.70
C GLY A 138 -10.45 1.76 -13.36
N VAL A 139 -9.42 0.97 -13.71
CA VAL A 139 -8.18 1.45 -14.34
C VAL A 139 -8.34 1.55 -15.84
N GLN A 140 -7.88 2.68 -16.40
CA GLN A 140 -7.88 2.96 -17.84
C GLN A 140 -6.44 2.88 -18.38
N GLU A 141 -6.21 2.07 -19.43
CA GLU A 141 -4.86 1.86 -20.00
C GLU A 141 -4.21 3.17 -20.46
N GLU A 142 -4.99 4.08 -21.03
CA GLU A 142 -4.53 5.36 -21.57
C GLU A 142 -3.99 6.30 -20.49
N ARG A 143 -4.40 6.10 -19.23
CA ARG A 143 -3.97 6.88 -18.08
C ARG A 143 -2.77 6.27 -17.36
N ILE A 144 -2.38 5.03 -17.71
CA ILE A 144 -1.20 4.37 -17.15
C ILE A 144 0.07 5.09 -17.67
N PRO A 145 0.97 5.51 -16.77
CA PRO A 145 2.25 6.07 -17.19
C PRO A 145 3.04 5.11 -18.09
N GLN A 146 3.69 5.63 -19.12
CA GLN A 146 4.40 4.80 -20.11
C GLN A 146 5.42 3.83 -19.49
N TRP A 147 6.09 4.27 -18.41
CA TRP A 147 7.04 3.40 -17.68
C TRP A 147 6.39 2.23 -16.94
N ASP A 148 5.07 2.24 -16.74
CA ASP A 148 4.31 1.17 -16.08
C ASP A 148 3.43 0.36 -17.04
N LEU A 149 3.32 0.77 -18.30
CA LEU A 149 2.43 0.15 -19.27
C LEU A 149 2.74 -1.33 -19.51
N HIS A 150 4.02 -1.70 -19.51
CA HIS A 150 4.42 -3.12 -19.64
C HIS A 150 3.98 -3.97 -18.44
N VAL A 151 4.00 -3.39 -17.22
CA VAL A 151 3.53 -4.06 -16.00
C VAL A 151 2.00 -4.21 -16.06
N TYR A 152 1.28 -3.15 -16.43
CA TYR A 152 -0.16 -3.18 -16.60
C TYR A 152 -0.57 -4.29 -17.59
N ARG A 153 0.03 -4.32 -18.78
CA ARG A 153 -0.26 -5.34 -19.80
C ARG A 153 0.05 -6.77 -19.34
N ALA A 154 1.10 -6.96 -18.54
CA ALA A 154 1.40 -8.25 -17.94
C ALA A 154 0.33 -8.66 -16.90
N VAL A 155 -0.20 -7.71 -16.12
CA VAL A 155 -1.33 -7.95 -15.21
C VAL A 155 -2.58 -8.33 -15.98
N VAL A 156 -2.93 -7.57 -17.04
CA VAL A 156 -4.08 -7.86 -17.91
C VAL A 156 -4.01 -9.27 -18.49
N LYS A 157 -2.82 -9.71 -18.92
CA LYS A 157 -2.60 -11.06 -19.45
C LYS A 157 -2.51 -12.15 -18.38
N GLY A 158 -2.46 -11.79 -17.11
CA GLY A 158 -2.31 -12.76 -16.02
C GLY A 158 -0.95 -13.45 -15.95
N TRP A 159 0.10 -12.80 -16.45
CA TRP A 159 1.48 -13.33 -16.47
C TRP A 159 2.18 -13.20 -15.12
N PHE A 160 1.63 -13.87 -14.12
CA PHE A 160 2.13 -13.78 -12.73
C PHE A 160 3.63 -14.12 -12.57
N PRO A 161 4.20 -15.17 -13.19
CA PRO A 161 5.62 -15.49 -13.00
C PRO A 161 6.55 -14.35 -13.42
N GLN A 162 6.26 -13.70 -14.54
CA GLN A 162 7.03 -12.56 -15.05
C GLN A 162 6.85 -11.34 -14.15
N LEU A 163 5.63 -11.07 -13.70
CA LEU A 163 5.33 -9.99 -12.76
C LEU A 163 6.07 -10.17 -11.45
N TYR A 164 6.05 -11.38 -10.90
CA TYR A 164 6.74 -11.72 -9.66
C TYR A 164 8.24 -11.43 -9.76
N VAL A 165 8.89 -11.85 -10.83
CA VAL A 165 10.31 -11.58 -11.06
C VAL A 165 10.58 -10.07 -11.17
N LEU A 166 9.78 -9.35 -11.97
CA LEU A 166 9.94 -7.91 -12.17
C LEU A 166 9.80 -7.13 -10.84
N LEU A 167 8.79 -7.46 -10.05
CA LEU A 167 8.54 -6.80 -8.76
C LEU A 167 9.68 -7.10 -7.76
N ARG A 168 10.19 -8.34 -7.73
CA ARG A 168 11.29 -8.75 -6.87
C ARG A 168 12.63 -8.12 -7.22
N VAL A 169 12.96 -8.06 -8.49
CA VAL A 169 14.19 -7.40 -8.96
C VAL A 169 14.16 -5.92 -8.56
N ARG A 170 13.03 -5.24 -8.77
CA ARG A 170 12.88 -3.84 -8.40
C ARG A 170 13.00 -3.63 -6.89
N GLU A 171 12.38 -4.46 -6.07
CA GLU A 171 12.47 -4.38 -4.61
C GLU A 171 13.93 -4.46 -4.14
N LYS A 172 14.70 -5.41 -4.67
CA LYS A 172 16.12 -5.57 -4.36
C LYS A 172 16.94 -4.33 -4.77
N LEU A 173 16.67 -3.78 -5.95
CA LEU A 173 17.36 -2.58 -6.44
C LEU A 173 17.02 -1.35 -5.59
N THR A 174 15.77 -1.20 -5.20
CA THR A 174 15.31 -0.10 -4.35
C THR A 174 15.93 -0.20 -2.95
N LYS A 175 15.90 -1.37 -2.32
CA LYS A 175 16.55 -1.59 -1.01
C LYS A 175 18.04 -1.29 -1.04
N LYS A 176 18.75 -1.68 -2.10
CA LYS A 176 20.17 -1.37 -2.29
C LYS A 176 20.42 0.14 -2.41
N LYS A 177 19.56 0.86 -3.14
CA LYS A 177 19.68 2.31 -3.34
C LYS A 177 19.49 3.10 -2.04
N TRP A 178 18.61 2.64 -1.14
CA TRP A 178 18.28 3.34 0.11
C TRP A 178 19.06 2.84 1.33
N GLY A 179 19.99 1.89 1.17
CA GLY A 179 20.83 1.37 2.27
C GLY A 179 20.05 0.70 3.40
N ILE A 180 18.83 0.26 3.14
CA ILE A 180 17.98 -0.40 4.15
C ILE A 180 18.53 -1.81 4.38
N ARG A 181 19.38 -1.95 5.42
CA ARG A 181 19.72 -3.26 5.99
C ARG A 181 18.60 -3.67 6.96
N ARG A 182 18.20 -4.95 6.88
CA ARG A 182 17.31 -5.56 7.90
C ARG A 182 18.03 -5.69 9.21
#